data_98ab2a5116cda3c5ef47f34930580006
#
_entry.id   98ab2a5116cda3c5ef47f34930580006
#
_cell.length_a   1.000
_cell.length_b   1.000
_cell.length_c   1.000
_cell.angle_alpha   90.00
_cell.angle_beta   90.00
_cell.angle_gamma   90.00
#
_symmetry.space_group_name_H-M   'P 1'
#
loop_
_entity.id
_entity.type
_entity.pdbx_description
1 polymer ?
#
loop_
_entity_poly.entity_id
_entity_poly.type
_entity_poly.pdbx_seq_one_letter_code
_entity_poly.pdbx_strand_id
1 'polypeptide(L)'
;MKATQKLHDIGQSIWLDNLTRGLLVSGTLQNYIQELSVTGLTSNPTIFDHAIKNSHDYDDAIRRKLEDGKSGEALFFELATEDLREAADLFRPIHNRTDGVDGWVSLEVSPLLAHDTAGTLAAAKALHTRAERSNLFIKIPGTSAGLLAIEEAIFVGVPINVTLLFSGTQYVAAAEAYLRGIERRIAAGLNPDVASVASLFVSRWDVAVKDKVPEGLRNRLGIAVAWDAYERYRALLDSSRWQRILNAGARSQRLLWASTGAKDPNASQLLYVQALAKPFTVNTMPEATLKALAAHEEFGEALPRRADEVLAEFAKAGIDTDALSVQLLDEGIESFGKSWSDLMTCIASKSEAVKTA
;
A
#
# COMPACT_ATOMS: atom_id res chain seq x y z
N MET A 1 -20.00 19.48 -3.87
CA MET A 1 -19.28 18.44 -3.07
C MET A 1 -18.11 18.00 -3.92
N LYS A 2 -16.89 17.91 -3.36
CA LYS A 2 -15.72 17.50 -4.12
C LYS A 2 -15.82 16.02 -4.55
N ALA A 3 -15.22 15.63 -5.67
CA ALA A 3 -15.20 14.24 -6.13
C ALA A 3 -14.52 13.31 -5.10
N THR A 4 -13.56 13.80 -4.32
CA THR A 4 -12.94 13.05 -3.20
C THR A 4 -13.98 12.64 -2.15
N GLN A 5 -14.90 13.54 -1.76
CA GLN A 5 -15.95 13.19 -0.81
C GLN A 5 -16.92 12.17 -1.39
N LYS A 6 -17.32 12.34 -2.67
CA LYS A 6 -18.21 11.39 -3.33
C LYS A 6 -17.59 9.99 -3.43
N LEU A 7 -16.28 9.90 -3.71
CA LEU A 7 -15.58 8.63 -3.75
C LEU A 7 -15.56 7.96 -2.37
N HIS A 8 -15.33 8.74 -1.32
CA HIS A 8 -15.42 8.25 0.06
C HIS A 8 -16.85 7.79 0.40
N ASP A 9 -17.88 8.54 -0.01
CA ASP A 9 -19.27 8.25 0.32
C ASP A 9 -19.80 6.96 -0.34
N ILE A 10 -19.25 6.54 -1.48
CA ILE A 10 -19.57 5.23 -2.05
C ILE A 10 -18.88 4.05 -1.32
N GLY A 11 -18.09 4.34 -0.28
CA GLY A 11 -17.41 3.34 0.55
C GLY A 11 -16.00 2.95 0.10
N GLN A 12 -15.32 3.80 -0.71
CA GLN A 12 -13.90 3.65 -1.00
C GLN A 12 -13.08 4.63 -0.15
N SER A 13 -12.14 4.11 0.65
CA SER A 13 -11.21 4.96 1.41
C SER A 13 -10.15 5.56 0.50
N ILE A 14 -9.84 6.83 0.72
CA ILE A 14 -8.78 7.55 -0.01
C ILE A 14 -7.55 7.62 0.89
N TRP A 15 -6.46 6.98 0.47
CA TRP A 15 -5.18 7.09 1.13
C TRP A 15 -4.19 7.85 0.26
N LEU A 16 -3.28 8.59 0.88
CA LEU A 16 -2.21 9.29 0.21
C LEU A 16 -1.00 8.36 0.05
N ASP A 17 -0.48 8.20 -1.17
CA ASP A 17 0.79 7.50 -1.43
C ASP A 17 1.95 8.49 -1.39
N ASN A 18 2.15 9.09 -0.23
CA ASN A 18 3.25 10.02 0.06
C ASN A 18 3.38 10.23 1.57
N LEU A 19 4.62 10.40 2.02
CA LEU A 19 4.95 10.86 3.37
C LEU A 19 6.29 11.60 3.32
N THR A 20 6.29 12.86 3.74
CA THR A 20 7.50 13.65 3.95
C THR A 20 7.37 14.44 5.24
N ARG A 21 8.49 14.73 5.88
CA ARG A 21 8.50 15.60 7.07
C ARG A 21 7.93 16.98 6.75
N GLY A 22 8.17 17.49 5.53
CA GLY A 22 7.60 18.75 5.06
C GLY A 22 6.06 18.74 5.00
N LEU A 23 5.42 17.61 4.60
CA LEU A 23 3.95 17.46 4.61
C LEU A 23 3.37 17.53 6.03
N LEU A 24 4.10 16.99 7.02
CA LEU A 24 3.70 17.02 8.42
C LEU A 24 3.86 18.44 9.01
N VAL A 25 5.05 19.00 8.93
CA VAL A 25 5.38 20.29 9.54
C VAL A 25 4.58 21.45 8.93
N SER A 26 4.32 21.43 7.62
CA SER A 26 3.51 22.47 6.94
C SER A 26 2.00 22.38 7.25
N GLY A 27 1.54 21.32 7.89
CA GLY A 27 0.12 21.06 8.08
C GLY A 27 -0.62 20.61 6.80
N THR A 28 0.09 20.35 5.70
CA THR A 28 -0.50 19.95 4.42
C THR A 28 -1.24 18.62 4.54
N LEU A 29 -0.68 17.63 5.27
CA LEU A 29 -1.36 16.36 5.50
C LEU A 29 -2.66 16.55 6.27
N GLN A 30 -2.65 17.41 7.31
CA GLN A 30 -3.86 17.72 8.07
C GLN A 30 -4.94 18.37 7.19
N ASN A 31 -4.55 19.25 6.27
CA ASN A 31 -5.48 19.87 5.31
C ASN A 31 -6.08 18.80 4.37
N TYR A 32 -5.29 17.84 3.90
CA TYR A 32 -5.81 16.73 3.07
C TYR A 32 -6.80 15.85 3.84
N ILE A 33 -6.56 15.60 5.12
CA ILE A 33 -7.50 14.90 6.00
C ILE A 33 -8.83 15.66 6.13
N GLN A 34 -8.78 16.97 6.36
CA GLN A 34 -9.95 17.79 6.62
C GLN A 34 -10.74 18.12 5.36
N GLU A 35 -10.05 18.41 4.24
CA GLU A 35 -10.65 19.01 3.06
C GLU A 35 -10.79 18.04 1.86
N LEU A 36 -10.02 16.93 1.84
CA LEU A 36 -9.96 16.03 0.70
C LEU A 36 -10.37 14.59 1.03
N SER A 37 -10.96 14.35 2.20
CA SER A 37 -11.40 13.03 2.65
C SER A 37 -10.29 11.99 2.66
N VAL A 38 -9.05 12.41 2.88
CA VAL A 38 -7.91 11.48 3.04
C VAL A 38 -8.00 10.81 4.40
N THR A 39 -8.02 9.49 4.42
CA THR A 39 -8.28 8.69 5.62
C THR A 39 -7.12 7.77 6.01
N GLY A 40 -6.01 7.81 5.29
CA GLY A 40 -4.81 7.05 5.59
C GLY A 40 -3.67 7.39 4.65
N LEU A 41 -2.53 6.74 4.82
CA LEU A 41 -1.41 6.88 3.89
C LEU A 41 -0.58 5.60 3.76
N THR A 42 0.15 5.53 2.64
CA THR A 42 1.20 4.55 2.40
C THR A 42 2.54 5.23 2.15
N SER A 43 3.61 4.55 2.54
CA SER A 43 4.98 4.93 2.21
C SER A 43 5.72 3.76 1.58
N ASN A 44 6.87 4.04 0.99
CA ASN A 44 7.80 3.06 0.43
C ASN A 44 9.20 3.65 0.37
N PRO A 45 10.26 2.85 0.10
CA PRO A 45 11.64 3.33 0.07
C PRO A 45 11.88 4.52 -0.89
N THR A 46 11.23 4.53 -2.05
CA THR A 46 11.38 5.61 -3.04
C THR A 46 10.87 6.95 -2.50
N ILE A 47 9.75 6.94 -1.78
CA ILE A 47 9.18 8.16 -1.15
C ILE A 47 10.16 8.74 -0.16
N PHE A 48 10.73 7.92 0.73
CA PHE A 48 11.70 8.37 1.71
C PHE A 48 13.02 8.84 1.09
N ASP A 49 13.54 8.15 0.06
CA ASP A 49 14.72 8.59 -0.67
C ASP A 49 14.53 10.02 -1.22
N HIS A 50 13.41 10.22 -1.92
CA HIS A 50 13.07 11.55 -2.45
C HIS A 50 12.90 12.61 -1.36
N ALA A 51 12.25 12.28 -0.25
CA ALA A 51 12.00 13.19 0.85
C ALA A 51 13.30 13.64 1.53
N ILE A 52 14.19 12.69 1.85
CA ILE A 52 15.44 12.96 2.55
C ILE A 52 16.44 13.68 1.62
N LYS A 53 16.54 13.24 0.37
CA LYS A 53 17.49 13.78 -0.62
C LYS A 53 17.19 15.23 -0.98
N ASN A 54 15.92 15.58 -1.14
CA ASN A 54 15.51 16.86 -1.73
C ASN A 54 15.12 17.92 -0.69
N SER A 55 15.33 17.67 0.62
CA SER A 55 15.04 18.65 1.67
C SER A 55 16.15 18.69 2.73
N HIS A 56 16.09 19.70 3.57
CA HIS A 56 16.89 19.84 4.79
C HIS A 56 16.09 19.48 6.06
N ASP A 57 14.86 19.04 5.90
CA ASP A 57 13.94 18.78 7.02
C ASP A 57 14.41 17.64 7.94
N TYR A 58 15.33 16.81 7.45
CA TYR A 58 15.88 15.66 8.19
C TYR A 58 17.25 15.95 8.80
N ASP A 59 17.94 17.03 8.43
CA ASP A 59 19.36 17.26 8.77
C ASP A 59 19.59 17.30 10.29
N ASP A 60 18.75 17.99 11.04
CA ASP A 60 18.84 18.04 12.51
C ASP A 60 18.52 16.70 13.19
N ALA A 61 17.55 15.96 12.66
CA ALA A 61 17.23 14.63 13.18
C ALA A 61 18.36 13.63 12.89
N ILE A 62 18.95 13.69 11.71
CA ILE A 62 20.13 12.89 11.34
C ILE A 62 21.27 13.19 12.30
N ARG A 63 21.59 14.48 12.57
CA ARG A 63 22.66 14.87 13.51
C ARG A 63 22.45 14.24 14.89
N ARG A 64 21.28 14.41 15.48
CA ARG A 64 20.96 13.85 16.79
C ARG A 64 21.09 12.31 16.84
N LYS A 65 20.57 11.63 15.81
CA LYS A 65 20.64 10.17 15.73
C LYS A 65 22.05 9.63 15.51
N LEU A 66 22.90 10.39 14.83
CA LEU A 66 24.33 10.05 14.69
C LEU A 66 25.06 10.16 16.04
N GLU A 67 24.73 11.17 16.85
CA GLU A 67 25.24 11.31 18.23
C GLU A 67 24.81 10.12 19.11
N ASP A 68 23.59 9.56 18.89
CA ASP A 68 23.11 8.34 19.52
C ASP A 68 23.72 7.05 18.93
N GLY A 69 24.70 7.16 18.02
CA GLY A 69 25.40 6.04 17.39
C GLY A 69 24.59 5.29 16.32
N LYS A 70 23.50 5.88 15.81
CA LYS A 70 22.69 5.28 14.75
C LYS A 70 23.32 5.55 13.39
N SER A 71 23.24 4.57 12.48
CA SER A 71 23.72 4.70 11.09
C SER A 71 22.98 3.78 10.14
N GLY A 72 23.07 4.01 8.84
CA GLY A 72 22.52 3.16 7.78
C GLY A 72 21.03 2.84 8.00
N GLU A 73 20.67 1.57 7.93
CA GLU A 73 19.30 1.10 8.07
C GLU A 73 18.69 1.45 9.44
N ALA A 74 19.46 1.36 10.52
CA ALA A 74 18.97 1.71 11.85
C ALA A 74 18.62 3.20 11.94
N LEU A 75 19.43 4.09 11.36
CA LEU A 75 19.14 5.52 11.27
C LEU A 75 17.88 5.78 10.43
N PHE A 76 17.77 5.15 9.27
CA PHE A 76 16.58 5.28 8.43
C PHE A 76 15.30 4.93 9.18
N PHE A 77 15.25 3.75 9.83
CA PHE A 77 14.05 3.34 10.55
C PHE A 77 13.71 4.23 11.75
N GLU A 78 14.69 4.88 12.38
CA GLU A 78 14.40 5.91 13.40
C GLU A 78 13.68 7.10 12.77
N LEU A 79 14.21 7.67 11.66
CA LEU A 79 13.61 8.80 10.96
C LEU A 79 12.21 8.48 10.43
N ALA A 80 12.05 7.33 9.75
CA ALA A 80 10.78 6.89 9.21
C ALA A 80 9.73 6.64 10.31
N THR A 81 10.15 6.08 11.43
CA THR A 81 9.24 5.83 12.57
C THR A 81 8.79 7.13 13.22
N GLU A 82 9.65 8.15 13.34
CA GLU A 82 9.27 9.48 13.83
C GLU A 82 8.15 10.06 12.97
N ASP A 83 8.35 10.14 11.65
CA ASP A 83 7.37 10.69 10.71
C ASP A 83 6.05 9.89 10.71
N LEU A 84 6.14 8.57 10.78
CA LEU A 84 4.95 7.70 10.80
C LEU A 84 4.17 7.77 12.11
N ARG A 85 4.83 7.98 13.26
CA ARG A 85 4.14 8.24 14.53
C ARG A 85 3.32 9.54 14.45
N GLU A 86 3.91 10.61 13.94
CA GLU A 86 3.23 11.89 13.77
C GLU A 86 2.05 11.75 12.80
N ALA A 87 2.24 11.10 11.66
CA ALA A 87 1.14 10.81 10.73
C ALA A 87 0.05 9.94 11.37
N ALA A 88 0.42 8.89 12.10
CA ALA A 88 -0.53 8.03 12.80
C ALA A 88 -1.37 8.80 13.83
N ASP A 89 -0.76 9.76 14.53
CA ASP A 89 -1.46 10.63 15.48
C ASP A 89 -2.46 11.57 14.77
N LEU A 90 -2.12 12.10 13.60
CA LEU A 90 -3.05 12.88 12.77
C LEU A 90 -4.25 12.05 12.28
N PHE A 91 -4.05 10.77 11.96
CA PHE A 91 -5.12 9.85 11.58
C PHE A 91 -5.86 9.20 12.74
N ARG A 92 -5.39 9.32 13.98
CA ARG A 92 -6.00 8.71 15.16
C ARG A 92 -7.48 9.05 15.34
N PRO A 93 -7.94 10.30 15.15
CA PRO A 93 -9.38 10.63 15.26
C PRO A 93 -10.22 9.85 14.25
N ILE A 94 -9.71 9.60 13.03
CA ILE A 94 -10.40 8.79 12.02
C ILE A 94 -10.44 7.33 12.46
N HIS A 95 -9.32 6.79 12.88
CA HIS A 95 -9.22 5.41 13.36
C HIS A 95 -10.22 5.15 14.49
N ASN A 96 -10.29 6.04 15.46
CA ASN A 96 -11.21 5.88 16.60
C ASN A 96 -12.70 5.96 16.18
N ARG A 97 -13.08 6.93 15.35
CA ARG A 97 -14.50 7.10 14.94
C ARG A 97 -14.98 6.03 13.96
N THR A 98 -14.07 5.38 13.23
CA THR A 98 -14.39 4.29 12.29
C THR A 98 -14.20 2.92 12.92
N ASP A 99 -13.94 2.85 14.21
CA ASP A 99 -13.65 1.60 14.92
C ASP A 99 -12.53 0.79 14.23
N GLY A 100 -11.44 1.46 13.82
CA GLY A 100 -10.29 0.85 13.18
C GLY A 100 -10.51 0.37 11.72
N VAL A 101 -11.64 0.71 11.09
CA VAL A 101 -11.83 0.42 9.65
C VAL A 101 -10.90 1.27 8.80
N ASP A 102 -10.63 2.51 9.22
CA ASP A 102 -9.77 3.45 8.51
C ASP A 102 -8.81 4.19 9.48
N GLY A 103 -8.09 5.19 9.01
CA GLY A 103 -7.16 5.95 9.84
C GLY A 103 -5.79 5.29 10.01
N TRP A 104 -5.30 4.60 8.97
CA TRP A 104 -4.09 3.81 8.98
C TRP A 104 -2.91 4.48 8.27
N VAL A 105 -1.71 4.20 8.76
CA VAL A 105 -0.44 4.51 8.08
C VAL A 105 0.33 3.22 7.84
N SER A 106 1.26 3.19 6.88
CA SER A 106 1.99 1.96 6.53
C SER A 106 3.51 2.20 6.46
N LEU A 107 4.28 1.32 7.13
CA LEU A 107 5.74 1.23 7.08
C LEU A 107 6.18 -0.10 6.46
N GLU A 108 7.05 -0.06 5.46
CA GLU A 108 7.54 -1.25 4.78
C GLU A 108 8.80 -1.83 5.46
N VAL A 109 8.89 -3.16 5.58
CA VAL A 109 10.13 -3.83 5.96
C VAL A 109 11.18 -3.64 4.87
N SER A 110 12.46 -3.89 5.19
CA SER A 110 13.52 -3.86 4.17
C SER A 110 13.18 -4.81 3.02
N PRO A 111 13.21 -4.34 1.75
CA PRO A 111 12.95 -5.19 0.59
C PRO A 111 14.00 -6.31 0.43
N LEU A 112 15.15 -6.20 1.07
CA LEU A 112 16.18 -7.24 1.08
C LEU A 112 15.70 -8.52 1.79
N LEU A 113 14.63 -8.43 2.58
CA LEU A 113 14.01 -9.56 3.29
C LEU A 113 12.92 -10.26 2.48
N ALA A 114 12.66 -9.87 1.23
CA ALA A 114 11.55 -10.36 0.42
C ALA A 114 11.50 -11.90 0.27
N HIS A 115 12.63 -12.58 0.42
CA HIS A 115 12.77 -14.05 0.32
C HIS A 115 13.18 -14.71 1.66
N ASP A 116 13.18 -13.97 2.75
CA ASP A 116 13.53 -14.45 4.11
C ASP A 116 12.31 -14.34 5.04
N THR A 117 11.62 -15.44 5.25
CA THR A 117 10.45 -15.51 6.14
C THR A 117 10.79 -15.12 7.58
N ALA A 118 11.87 -15.65 8.13
CA ALA A 118 12.24 -15.43 9.54
C ALA A 118 12.69 -13.98 9.77
N GLY A 119 13.53 -13.44 8.89
CA GLY A 119 13.97 -12.05 8.93
C GLY A 119 12.81 -11.08 8.75
N THR A 120 11.90 -11.33 7.81
CA THR A 120 10.70 -10.52 7.59
C THR A 120 9.81 -10.48 8.83
N LEU A 121 9.53 -11.63 9.45
CA LEU A 121 8.73 -11.69 10.67
C LEU A 121 9.39 -10.95 11.83
N ALA A 122 10.70 -11.15 12.02
CA ALA A 122 11.45 -10.46 13.08
C ALA A 122 11.43 -8.94 12.88
N ALA A 123 11.67 -8.46 11.66
CA ALA A 123 11.61 -7.04 11.30
C ALA A 123 10.21 -6.46 11.52
N ALA A 124 9.15 -7.15 11.07
CA ALA A 124 7.78 -6.71 11.24
C ALA A 124 7.41 -6.53 12.71
N LYS A 125 7.74 -7.47 13.57
CA LYS A 125 7.52 -7.39 15.04
C LYS A 125 8.29 -6.22 15.64
N ALA A 126 9.56 -6.07 15.29
CA ALA A 126 10.43 -5.01 15.83
C ALA A 126 9.93 -3.62 15.43
N LEU A 127 9.58 -3.42 14.15
CA LEU A 127 9.07 -2.15 13.63
C LEU A 127 7.71 -1.79 14.23
N HIS A 128 6.79 -2.75 14.34
CA HIS A 128 5.48 -2.52 14.96
C HIS A 128 5.61 -2.15 16.42
N THR A 129 6.44 -2.88 17.18
CA THR A 129 6.72 -2.55 18.61
C THR A 129 7.33 -1.16 18.73
N ARG A 130 8.34 -0.85 17.90
CA ARG A 130 9.01 0.46 17.90
C ARG A 130 8.05 1.60 17.60
N ALA A 131 7.12 1.42 16.66
CA ALA A 131 6.18 2.46 16.26
C ALA A 131 5.25 2.91 17.39
N GLU A 132 4.90 2.03 18.35
CA GLU A 132 4.01 2.34 19.48
C GLU A 132 2.67 2.97 19.06
N ARG A 133 2.18 2.58 17.88
CA ARG A 133 0.90 3.07 17.32
C ARG A 133 0.08 1.90 16.83
N SER A 134 -1.17 1.79 17.32
CA SER A 134 -2.07 0.70 16.95
C SER A 134 -2.64 0.86 15.53
N ASN A 135 -2.60 2.05 14.96
CA ASN A 135 -3.06 2.34 13.59
C ASN A 135 -1.90 2.38 12.58
N LEU A 136 -0.96 1.48 12.71
CA LEU A 136 0.16 1.34 11.79
C LEU A 136 0.22 -0.08 11.24
N PHE A 137 0.19 -0.21 9.92
CA PHE A 137 0.45 -1.44 9.20
C PHE A 137 1.95 -1.62 8.95
N ILE A 138 2.43 -2.84 9.08
CA ILE A 138 3.72 -3.22 8.52
C ILE A 138 3.49 -3.76 7.11
N LYS A 139 4.18 -3.19 6.09
CA LYS A 139 4.11 -3.67 4.71
C LYS A 139 5.09 -4.81 4.49
N ILE A 140 4.57 -5.91 3.92
CA ILE A 140 5.32 -7.12 3.58
C ILE A 140 4.96 -7.51 2.14
N PRO A 141 5.96 -7.80 1.25
CA PRO A 141 5.67 -8.22 -0.12
C PRO A 141 5.00 -9.61 -0.15
N GLY A 142 4.10 -9.80 -1.12
CA GLY A 142 3.35 -11.05 -1.32
C GLY A 142 4.16 -12.17 -2.00
N THR A 143 5.44 -12.30 -1.68
CA THR A 143 6.28 -13.42 -2.12
C THR A 143 5.93 -14.70 -1.38
N SER A 144 6.36 -15.85 -1.88
CA SER A 144 6.13 -17.14 -1.19
C SER A 144 6.68 -17.13 0.25
N ALA A 145 7.85 -16.53 0.48
CA ALA A 145 8.42 -16.36 1.82
C ALA A 145 7.66 -15.32 2.65
N GLY A 146 7.23 -14.21 2.00
CA GLY A 146 6.44 -13.17 2.62
C GLY A 146 5.07 -13.67 3.09
N LEU A 147 4.39 -14.52 2.33
CA LEU A 147 3.10 -15.10 2.72
C LEU A 147 3.18 -15.91 4.02
N LEU A 148 4.27 -16.66 4.23
CA LEU A 148 4.51 -17.37 5.48
C LEU A 148 4.75 -16.40 6.65
N ALA A 149 5.52 -15.33 6.42
CA ALA A 149 5.75 -14.30 7.43
C ALA A 149 4.46 -13.52 7.76
N ILE A 150 3.59 -13.28 6.78
CA ILE A 150 2.28 -12.62 6.94
C ILE A 150 1.38 -13.44 7.87
N GLU A 151 1.25 -14.76 7.62
CA GLU A 151 0.45 -15.64 8.49
C GLU A 151 0.92 -15.58 9.94
N GLU A 152 2.24 -15.69 10.17
CA GLU A 152 2.82 -15.61 11.52
C GLU A 152 2.65 -14.21 12.15
N ALA A 153 2.85 -13.14 11.37
CA ALA A 153 2.68 -11.77 11.86
C ALA A 153 1.23 -11.50 12.30
N ILE A 154 0.25 -11.93 11.49
CA ILE A 154 -1.17 -11.84 11.85
C ILE A 154 -1.45 -12.70 13.11
N PHE A 155 -0.91 -13.91 13.17
CA PHE A 155 -1.07 -14.75 14.36
C PHE A 155 -0.55 -14.09 15.64
N VAL A 156 0.58 -13.39 15.61
CA VAL A 156 1.10 -12.67 16.78
C VAL A 156 0.48 -11.29 17.00
N GLY A 157 -0.44 -10.86 16.14
CA GLY A 157 -1.23 -9.63 16.32
C GLY A 157 -0.63 -8.38 15.69
N VAL A 158 0.25 -8.51 14.70
CA VAL A 158 0.80 -7.38 13.94
C VAL A 158 -0.11 -7.10 12.73
N PRO A 159 -0.69 -5.89 12.60
CA PRO A 159 -1.46 -5.50 11.42
C PRO A 159 -0.58 -5.43 10.16
N ILE A 160 -1.06 -6.01 9.06
CA ILE A 160 -0.24 -6.17 7.83
C ILE A 160 -0.89 -5.52 6.61
N ASN A 161 -0.07 -4.76 5.85
CA ASN A 161 -0.35 -4.36 4.49
C ASN A 161 0.45 -5.29 3.55
N VAL A 162 -0.23 -6.24 2.90
CA VAL A 162 0.43 -7.10 1.89
C VAL A 162 0.66 -6.28 0.64
N THR A 163 1.90 -6.18 0.16
CA THR A 163 2.25 -5.35 -1.00
C THR A 163 2.80 -6.15 -2.18
N LEU A 164 2.96 -5.48 -3.32
CA LEU A 164 3.44 -6.09 -4.57
C LEU A 164 2.56 -7.26 -5.06
N LEU A 165 1.24 -7.12 -4.96
CA LEU A 165 0.31 -8.06 -5.59
C LEU A 165 -0.04 -7.55 -6.99
N PHE A 166 -0.05 -8.48 -7.96
CA PHE A 166 -0.29 -8.17 -9.36
C PHE A 166 -1.44 -8.98 -9.98
N SER A 167 -2.00 -9.98 -9.29
CA SER A 167 -3.11 -10.76 -9.85
C SER A 167 -4.15 -11.14 -8.81
N GLY A 168 -5.35 -11.52 -9.27
CA GLY A 168 -6.37 -12.08 -8.41
C GLY A 168 -5.92 -13.35 -7.69
N THR A 169 -5.07 -14.16 -8.33
CA THR A 169 -4.48 -15.36 -7.72
C THR A 169 -3.53 -15.01 -6.59
N GLN A 170 -2.64 -14.01 -6.80
CA GLN A 170 -1.74 -13.53 -5.74
C GLN A 170 -2.53 -12.86 -4.60
N TYR A 171 -3.60 -12.12 -4.92
CA TYR A 171 -4.51 -11.61 -3.90
C TYR A 171 -5.13 -12.73 -3.05
N VAL A 172 -5.65 -13.79 -3.68
CA VAL A 172 -6.24 -14.93 -2.96
C VAL A 172 -5.19 -15.59 -2.05
N ALA A 173 -3.96 -15.76 -2.52
CA ALA A 173 -2.87 -16.31 -1.70
C ALA A 173 -2.56 -15.43 -0.47
N ALA A 174 -2.58 -14.10 -0.62
CA ALA A 174 -2.43 -13.16 0.49
C ALA A 174 -3.61 -13.24 1.47
N ALA A 175 -4.83 -13.32 0.96
CA ALA A 175 -6.02 -13.48 1.78
C ALA A 175 -6.04 -14.80 2.55
N GLU A 176 -5.58 -15.90 1.93
CA GLU A 176 -5.43 -17.19 2.59
C GLU A 176 -4.42 -17.15 3.74
N ALA A 177 -3.28 -16.48 3.58
CA ALA A 177 -2.30 -16.30 4.64
C ALA A 177 -2.90 -15.50 5.83
N TYR A 178 -3.63 -14.41 5.53
CA TYR A 178 -4.35 -13.66 6.53
C TYR A 178 -5.38 -14.51 7.26
N LEU A 179 -6.24 -15.23 6.54
CA LEU A 179 -7.30 -16.06 7.13
C LEU A 179 -6.73 -17.15 8.04
N ARG A 180 -5.65 -17.85 7.61
CA ARG A 180 -4.99 -18.85 8.47
C ARG A 180 -4.43 -18.23 9.75
N GLY A 181 -3.82 -17.06 9.67
CA GLY A 181 -3.36 -16.34 10.85
C GLY A 181 -4.49 -16.02 11.84
N ILE A 182 -5.63 -15.54 11.33
CA ILE A 182 -6.83 -15.27 12.14
C ILE A 182 -7.44 -16.55 12.72
N GLU A 183 -7.61 -17.60 11.91
CA GLU A 183 -8.14 -18.89 12.39
C GLU A 183 -7.28 -19.47 13.52
N ARG A 184 -5.97 -19.37 13.42
CA ARG A 184 -5.04 -19.78 14.49
C ARG A 184 -5.21 -18.93 15.76
N ARG A 185 -5.47 -17.62 15.64
CA ARG A 185 -5.78 -16.75 16.79
C ARG A 185 -7.06 -17.19 17.48
N ILE A 186 -8.12 -17.44 16.71
CA ILE A 186 -9.40 -17.92 17.23
C ILE A 186 -9.21 -19.26 17.98
N ALA A 187 -8.50 -20.19 17.35
CA ALA A 187 -8.22 -21.50 17.96
C ALA A 187 -7.38 -21.40 19.25
N ALA A 188 -6.52 -20.40 19.34
CA ALA A 188 -5.71 -20.12 20.54
C ALA A 188 -6.41 -19.24 21.60
N GLY A 189 -7.69 -18.87 21.38
CA GLY A 189 -8.43 -17.98 22.29
C GLY A 189 -7.91 -16.53 22.32
N LEU A 190 -7.16 -16.10 21.29
CA LEU A 190 -6.65 -14.75 21.16
C LEU A 190 -7.67 -13.87 20.43
N ASN A 191 -7.64 -12.55 20.69
CA ASN A 191 -8.50 -11.60 19.99
C ASN A 191 -8.22 -11.65 18.48
N PRO A 192 -9.21 -11.99 17.60
CA PRO A 192 -9.03 -12.05 16.16
C PRO A 192 -9.08 -10.68 15.46
N ASP A 193 -9.31 -9.61 16.19
CA ASP A 193 -9.33 -8.24 15.67
C ASP A 193 -7.90 -7.77 15.33
N VAL A 194 -7.38 -8.25 14.20
CA VAL A 194 -6.10 -7.82 13.62
C VAL A 194 -6.38 -7.36 12.20
N ALA A 195 -6.19 -6.08 11.94
CA ALA A 195 -6.48 -5.48 10.64
C ALA A 195 -5.46 -5.89 9.57
N SER A 196 -5.91 -5.94 8.32
CA SER A 196 -5.03 -6.13 7.16
C SER A 196 -5.60 -5.45 5.91
N VAL A 197 -4.70 -5.07 4.99
CA VAL A 197 -5.03 -4.68 3.61
C VAL A 197 -4.14 -5.44 2.64
N ALA A 198 -4.62 -5.61 1.41
CA ALA A 198 -3.90 -6.27 0.32
C ALA A 198 -3.76 -5.32 -0.86
N SER A 199 -2.54 -4.86 -1.12
CA SER A 199 -2.20 -3.84 -2.12
C SER A 199 -1.95 -4.45 -3.48
N LEU A 200 -2.93 -4.32 -4.38
CA LEU A 200 -2.85 -4.73 -5.77
C LEU A 200 -2.34 -3.56 -6.63
N PHE A 201 -1.28 -3.80 -7.39
CA PHE A 201 -0.63 -2.80 -8.24
C PHE A 201 -1.28 -2.76 -9.62
N VAL A 202 -1.70 -1.56 -10.05
CA VAL A 202 -2.54 -1.41 -11.25
C VAL A 202 -1.76 -0.93 -12.46
N SER A 203 -1.17 0.27 -12.44
CA SER A 203 -0.60 0.90 -13.64
C SER A 203 0.61 0.17 -14.24
N ARG A 204 1.30 -0.66 -13.48
CA ARG A 204 2.47 -1.40 -13.97
C ARG A 204 2.11 -2.41 -15.06
N TRP A 205 0.91 -2.96 -15.04
CA TRP A 205 0.39 -3.83 -16.09
C TRP A 205 0.36 -3.14 -17.44
N ASP A 206 -0.21 -1.94 -17.47
CA ASP A 206 -0.37 -1.19 -18.71
C ASP A 206 0.98 -0.70 -19.25
N VAL A 207 1.93 -0.37 -18.37
CA VAL A 207 3.31 -0.06 -18.75
C VAL A 207 4.00 -1.26 -19.40
N ALA A 208 3.84 -2.47 -18.85
CA ALA A 208 4.49 -3.68 -19.34
C ALA A 208 4.01 -4.12 -20.74
N VAL A 209 2.78 -3.75 -21.11
CA VAL A 209 2.18 -4.16 -22.39
C VAL A 209 2.00 -3.05 -23.41
N LYS A 210 2.31 -1.78 -23.08
CA LYS A 210 2.00 -0.60 -23.92
C LYS A 210 2.47 -0.72 -25.37
N ASP A 211 3.63 -1.34 -25.60
CA ASP A 211 4.24 -1.51 -26.91
C ASP A 211 4.00 -2.92 -27.51
N LYS A 212 3.25 -3.77 -26.80
CA LYS A 212 2.97 -5.16 -27.19
C LYS A 212 1.54 -5.38 -27.67
N VAL A 213 0.67 -4.38 -27.49
CA VAL A 213 -0.76 -4.49 -27.81
C VAL A 213 -1.24 -3.38 -28.72
N PRO A 214 -2.32 -3.60 -29.50
CA PRO A 214 -2.96 -2.55 -30.28
C PRO A 214 -3.41 -1.38 -29.41
N GLU A 215 -3.51 -0.18 -30.01
CA GLU A 215 -3.92 1.04 -29.33
C GLU A 215 -5.24 0.91 -28.58
N GLY A 216 -6.22 0.19 -29.12
CA GLY A 216 -7.52 -0.04 -28.49
C GLY A 216 -7.49 -0.89 -27.23
N LEU A 217 -6.35 -1.54 -26.91
CA LEU A 217 -6.13 -2.29 -25.66
C LEU A 217 -5.28 -1.54 -24.64
N ARG A 218 -4.66 -0.42 -25.00
CA ARG A 218 -3.83 0.35 -24.07
C ARG A 218 -4.63 0.84 -22.87
N ASN A 219 -3.98 0.89 -21.72
CA ASN A 219 -4.54 1.40 -20.46
C ASN A 219 -5.77 0.61 -19.95
N ARG A 220 -5.90 -0.68 -20.31
CA ARG A 220 -7.06 -1.51 -19.95
C ARG A 220 -6.71 -2.77 -19.16
N LEU A 221 -5.48 -3.25 -19.27
CA LEU A 221 -5.09 -4.52 -18.62
C LEU A 221 -5.08 -4.41 -17.10
N GLY A 222 -4.46 -3.35 -16.57
CA GLY A 222 -4.43 -3.11 -15.13
C GLY A 222 -5.82 -3.00 -14.50
N ILE A 223 -6.76 -2.39 -15.22
CA ILE A 223 -8.16 -2.28 -14.80
C ILE A 223 -8.84 -3.66 -14.80
N ALA A 224 -8.64 -4.46 -15.85
CA ALA A 224 -9.26 -5.78 -15.95
C ALA A 224 -8.74 -6.73 -14.87
N VAL A 225 -7.43 -6.73 -14.60
CA VAL A 225 -6.83 -7.51 -13.51
C VAL A 225 -7.34 -7.05 -12.15
N ALA A 226 -7.49 -5.75 -11.94
CA ALA A 226 -8.03 -5.22 -10.69
C ALA A 226 -9.50 -5.64 -10.49
N TRP A 227 -10.29 -5.69 -11.54
CA TRP A 227 -11.68 -6.16 -11.46
C TRP A 227 -11.76 -7.66 -11.17
N ASP A 228 -10.93 -8.52 -11.79
CA ASP A 228 -10.84 -9.95 -11.44
C ASP A 228 -10.52 -10.13 -9.94
N ALA A 229 -9.54 -9.37 -9.45
CA ALA A 229 -9.20 -9.40 -8.03
C ALA A 229 -10.36 -8.94 -7.13
N TYR A 230 -11.12 -7.91 -7.55
CA TYR A 230 -12.29 -7.44 -6.80
C TYR A 230 -13.41 -8.49 -6.76
N GLU A 231 -13.67 -9.18 -7.85
CA GLU A 231 -14.66 -10.27 -7.90
C GLU A 231 -14.28 -11.41 -6.94
N ARG A 232 -13.00 -11.80 -6.92
CA ARG A 232 -12.48 -12.80 -5.97
C ARG A 232 -12.56 -12.33 -4.52
N TYR A 233 -12.25 -11.06 -4.27
CA TYR A 233 -12.41 -10.44 -2.95
C TYR A 233 -13.86 -10.50 -2.47
N ARG A 234 -14.81 -10.13 -3.32
CA ARG A 234 -16.24 -10.20 -2.97
C ARG A 234 -16.69 -11.63 -2.72
N ALA A 235 -16.28 -12.58 -3.57
CA ALA A 235 -16.58 -14.00 -3.37
C ALA A 235 -16.03 -14.55 -2.05
N LEU A 236 -14.83 -14.09 -1.63
CA LEU A 236 -14.26 -14.44 -0.34
C LEU A 236 -15.16 -13.94 0.81
N LEU A 237 -15.58 -12.67 0.76
CA LEU A 237 -16.44 -12.08 1.80
C LEU A 237 -17.81 -12.76 1.90
N ASP A 238 -18.31 -13.30 0.81
CA ASP A 238 -19.58 -14.04 0.76
C ASP A 238 -19.44 -15.53 1.20
N SER A 239 -18.19 -16.00 1.41
CA SER A 239 -17.92 -17.39 1.76
C SER A 239 -18.35 -17.73 3.18
N SER A 240 -18.83 -18.96 3.38
CA SER A 240 -19.19 -19.46 4.72
C SER A 240 -18.00 -19.50 5.69
N ARG A 241 -16.77 -19.66 5.15
CA ARG A 241 -15.53 -19.60 5.95
C ARG A 241 -15.35 -18.21 6.52
N TRP A 242 -15.44 -17.18 5.67
CA TRP A 242 -15.31 -15.80 6.10
C TRP A 242 -16.40 -15.41 7.12
N GLN A 243 -17.65 -15.78 6.87
CA GLN A 243 -18.77 -15.47 7.77
C GLN A 243 -18.55 -16.04 9.19
N ARG A 244 -17.96 -17.26 9.31
CA ARG A 244 -17.60 -17.80 10.64
C ARG A 244 -16.51 -16.99 11.33
N ILE A 245 -15.51 -16.56 10.58
CA ILE A 245 -14.37 -15.75 11.11
C ILE A 245 -14.87 -14.36 11.53
N LEU A 246 -15.71 -13.74 10.71
CA LEU A 246 -16.36 -12.46 11.02
C LEU A 246 -17.19 -12.54 12.30
N ASN A 247 -18.02 -13.59 12.45
CA ASN A 247 -18.82 -13.81 13.66
C ASN A 247 -17.97 -14.06 14.93
N ALA A 248 -16.71 -14.45 14.77
CA ALA A 248 -15.76 -14.55 15.87
C ALA A 248 -15.08 -13.20 16.21
N GLY A 249 -15.40 -12.12 15.49
CA GLY A 249 -14.90 -10.77 15.74
C GLY A 249 -13.70 -10.34 14.89
N ALA A 250 -13.37 -11.07 13.82
CA ALA A 250 -12.32 -10.69 12.89
C ALA A 250 -12.75 -9.54 11.97
N ARG A 251 -11.76 -8.84 11.39
CA ARG A 251 -11.96 -7.81 10.37
C ARG A 251 -11.62 -8.35 8.98
N SER A 252 -12.23 -7.78 7.93
CA SER A 252 -11.87 -8.14 6.56
C SER A 252 -10.49 -7.58 6.20
N GLN A 253 -9.67 -8.38 5.48
CA GLN A 253 -8.54 -7.84 4.74
C GLN A 253 -9.08 -7.07 3.54
N ARG A 254 -9.02 -5.74 3.60
CA ARG A 254 -9.55 -4.90 2.53
C ARG A 254 -8.63 -4.91 1.32
N LEU A 255 -9.22 -5.00 0.13
CA LEU A 255 -8.48 -4.85 -1.12
C LEU A 255 -8.10 -3.37 -1.30
N LEU A 256 -6.82 -3.13 -1.60
CA LEU A 256 -6.25 -1.80 -1.77
C LEU A 256 -5.68 -1.66 -3.17
N TRP A 257 -6.11 -0.63 -3.88
CA TRP A 257 -5.58 -0.24 -5.18
C TRP A 257 -4.31 0.59 -4.99
N ALA A 258 -3.18 0.06 -5.43
CA ALA A 258 -1.88 0.72 -5.40
C ALA A 258 -1.39 1.03 -6.81
N SER A 259 -0.44 1.97 -6.94
CA SER A 259 0.08 2.38 -8.24
C SER A 259 -1.04 2.88 -9.18
N THR A 260 -1.92 3.75 -8.69
CA THR A 260 -3.10 4.25 -9.40
C THR A 260 -2.87 5.56 -10.16
N GLY A 261 -1.64 6.07 -10.19
CA GLY A 261 -1.27 7.19 -11.06
C GLY A 261 -1.10 6.73 -12.51
N ALA A 262 -1.80 7.37 -13.45
CA ALA A 262 -1.65 7.11 -14.89
C ALA A 262 -0.19 7.38 -15.34
N LYS A 263 0.36 6.48 -16.16
CA LYS A 263 1.73 6.58 -16.69
C LYS A 263 1.75 7.00 -18.16
N ASP A 264 0.65 6.85 -18.86
CA ASP A 264 0.46 7.32 -20.23
C ASP A 264 0.09 8.82 -20.19
N PRO A 265 0.90 9.71 -20.79
CA PRO A 265 0.61 11.15 -20.79
C PRO A 265 -0.67 11.52 -21.55
N ASN A 266 -1.17 10.63 -22.43
CA ASN A 266 -2.40 10.83 -23.18
C ASN A 266 -3.64 10.32 -22.44
N ALA A 267 -3.47 9.59 -21.35
CA ALA A 267 -4.57 9.10 -20.53
C ALA A 267 -4.99 10.14 -19.48
N SER A 268 -6.26 10.08 -19.06
CA SER A 268 -6.73 10.87 -17.93
C SER A 268 -5.92 10.57 -16.67
N GLN A 269 -5.53 11.59 -15.93
CA GLN A 269 -4.91 11.43 -14.60
C GLN A 269 -5.80 10.65 -13.61
N LEU A 270 -7.12 10.62 -13.85
CA LEU A 270 -8.11 9.93 -13.04
C LEU A 270 -8.51 8.56 -13.58
N LEU A 271 -7.86 8.06 -14.64
CA LEU A 271 -8.20 6.81 -15.33
C LEU A 271 -8.49 5.66 -14.34
N TYR A 272 -7.53 5.34 -13.48
CA TYR A 272 -7.66 4.22 -12.55
C TYR A 272 -8.59 4.55 -11.38
N VAL A 273 -8.64 5.81 -10.93
CA VAL A 273 -9.57 6.24 -9.87
C VAL A 273 -11.01 6.02 -10.32
N GLN A 274 -11.34 6.46 -11.54
CA GLN A 274 -12.68 6.30 -12.13
C GLN A 274 -13.05 4.84 -12.33
N ALA A 275 -12.13 4.06 -12.93
CA ALA A 275 -12.38 2.66 -13.24
C ALA A 275 -12.50 1.76 -12.00
N LEU A 276 -11.86 2.13 -10.89
CA LEU A 276 -11.74 1.34 -9.67
C LEU A 276 -12.51 1.92 -8.47
N ALA A 277 -13.44 2.83 -8.71
CA ALA A 277 -14.36 3.36 -7.70
C ALA A 277 -15.34 2.25 -7.24
N LYS A 278 -14.94 1.48 -6.23
CA LYS A 278 -15.68 0.31 -5.71
C LYS A 278 -15.82 0.38 -4.19
N PRO A 279 -16.98 0.04 -3.63
CA PRO A 279 -17.17 0.00 -2.18
C PRO A 279 -16.29 -1.06 -1.51
N PHE A 280 -16.02 -0.86 -0.23
CA PHE A 280 -15.21 -1.73 0.62
C PHE A 280 -13.74 -1.87 0.19
N THR A 281 -13.24 -0.95 -0.63
CA THR A 281 -11.86 -0.91 -1.08
C THR A 281 -11.11 0.31 -0.54
N VAL A 282 -9.82 0.32 -0.71
CA VAL A 282 -8.95 1.48 -0.46
C VAL A 282 -8.28 1.86 -1.77
N ASN A 283 -8.10 3.14 -2.03
CA ASN A 283 -7.28 3.62 -3.14
C ASN A 283 -6.16 4.50 -2.56
N THR A 284 -4.92 4.01 -2.62
CA THR A 284 -3.76 4.82 -2.28
C THR A 284 -3.24 5.48 -3.55
N MET A 285 -3.31 6.81 -3.60
CA MET A 285 -3.03 7.56 -4.80
C MET A 285 -1.90 8.57 -4.61
N PRO A 286 -1.09 8.82 -5.67
CA PRO A 286 -0.10 9.88 -5.66
C PRO A 286 -0.76 11.25 -5.39
N GLU A 287 -0.02 12.16 -4.79
CA GLU A 287 -0.50 13.51 -4.46
C GLU A 287 -1.03 14.27 -5.70
N ALA A 288 -0.39 14.12 -6.85
CA ALA A 288 -0.87 14.72 -8.09
C ALA A 288 -2.25 14.20 -8.50
N THR A 289 -2.50 12.88 -8.36
CA THR A 289 -3.80 12.27 -8.63
C THR A 289 -4.85 12.73 -7.62
N LEU A 290 -4.51 12.84 -6.33
CA LEU A 290 -5.39 13.37 -5.30
C LEU A 290 -5.82 14.81 -5.61
N LYS A 291 -4.86 15.68 -5.97
CA LYS A 291 -5.13 17.07 -6.34
C LYS A 291 -5.98 17.16 -7.62
N ALA A 292 -5.70 16.34 -8.61
CA ALA A 292 -6.53 16.27 -9.82
C ALA A 292 -7.97 15.86 -9.49
N LEU A 293 -8.16 14.81 -8.65
CA LEU A 293 -9.49 14.38 -8.21
C LEU A 293 -10.22 15.49 -7.44
N ALA A 294 -9.53 16.19 -6.55
CA ALA A 294 -10.10 17.26 -5.73
C ALA A 294 -10.53 18.48 -6.55
N ALA A 295 -9.96 18.67 -7.75
CA ALA A 295 -10.34 19.76 -8.67
C ALA A 295 -11.65 19.49 -9.41
N HIS A 296 -12.21 18.28 -9.31
CA HIS A 296 -13.46 17.88 -9.95
C HIS A 296 -14.61 17.78 -8.94
N GLU A 297 -15.83 17.96 -9.42
CA GLU A 297 -17.05 17.69 -8.65
C GLU A 297 -17.54 16.26 -8.82
N GLU A 298 -17.15 15.58 -9.90
CA GLU A 298 -17.50 14.21 -10.23
C GLU A 298 -16.22 13.43 -10.57
N PHE A 299 -16.19 12.14 -10.25
CA PHE A 299 -15.09 11.28 -10.67
C PHE A 299 -15.40 10.46 -11.94
N GLY A 300 -16.61 10.61 -12.49
CA GLY A 300 -17.06 9.89 -13.68
C GLY A 300 -17.55 8.46 -13.38
N GLU A 301 -18.23 7.87 -14.35
CA GLU A 301 -18.65 6.48 -14.25
C GLU A 301 -17.58 5.54 -14.83
N ALA A 302 -17.30 4.45 -14.13
CA ALA A 302 -16.51 3.35 -14.67
C ALA A 302 -17.29 2.68 -15.80
N LEU A 303 -16.69 2.56 -16.99
CA LEU A 303 -17.30 1.82 -18.09
C LEU A 303 -17.46 0.35 -17.66
N PRO A 304 -18.69 -0.19 -17.64
CA PRO A 304 -18.92 -1.58 -17.24
C PRO A 304 -18.43 -2.51 -18.35
N ARG A 305 -17.25 -3.09 -18.17
CA ARG A 305 -16.81 -4.24 -18.95
C ARG A 305 -16.48 -5.38 -18.00
N ARG A 306 -16.82 -6.58 -18.42
CA ARG A 306 -16.48 -7.79 -17.66
C ARG A 306 -14.98 -8.02 -17.72
N ALA A 307 -14.38 -8.33 -16.58
CA ALA A 307 -12.94 -8.59 -16.49
C ALA A 307 -12.50 -9.71 -17.43
N ASP A 308 -13.25 -10.83 -17.44
CA ASP A 308 -12.98 -12.00 -18.27
C ASP A 308 -12.98 -11.71 -19.78
N GLU A 309 -13.88 -10.86 -20.26
CA GLU A 309 -13.94 -10.45 -21.67
C GLU A 309 -12.69 -9.63 -22.07
N VAL A 310 -12.28 -8.69 -21.23
CA VAL A 310 -11.09 -7.88 -21.49
C VAL A 310 -9.81 -8.72 -21.40
N LEU A 311 -9.69 -9.58 -20.39
CA LEU A 311 -8.53 -10.48 -20.27
C LEU A 311 -8.42 -11.44 -21.47
N ALA A 312 -9.56 -11.93 -22.00
CA ALA A 312 -9.57 -12.73 -23.21
C ALA A 312 -9.09 -11.96 -24.47
N GLU A 313 -9.36 -10.63 -24.58
CA GLU A 313 -8.81 -9.79 -25.64
C GLU A 313 -7.27 -9.73 -25.56
N PHE A 314 -6.71 -9.59 -24.33
CA PHE A 314 -5.25 -9.60 -24.14
C PHE A 314 -4.62 -10.96 -24.41
N ALA A 315 -5.27 -12.05 -24.00
CA ALA A 315 -4.80 -13.41 -24.34
C ALA A 315 -4.74 -13.64 -25.86
N LYS A 316 -5.74 -13.17 -26.62
CA LYS A 316 -5.72 -13.20 -28.10
C LYS A 316 -4.59 -12.35 -28.69
N ALA A 317 -4.20 -11.29 -28.00
CA ALA A 317 -3.04 -10.45 -28.38
C ALA A 317 -1.69 -11.07 -27.96
N GLY A 318 -1.68 -12.29 -27.39
CA GLY A 318 -0.47 -13.01 -27.02
C GLY A 318 0.08 -12.63 -25.64
N ILE A 319 -0.71 -11.99 -24.78
CA ILE A 319 -0.32 -11.66 -23.40
C ILE A 319 -0.73 -12.79 -22.47
N ASP A 320 0.25 -13.47 -21.91
CA ASP A 320 0.09 -14.41 -20.79
C ASP A 320 0.07 -13.64 -19.48
N THR A 321 -1.11 -13.44 -18.90
CA THR A 321 -1.28 -12.66 -17.67
C THR A 321 -0.74 -13.36 -16.44
N ASP A 322 -0.71 -14.69 -16.41
CA ASP A 322 -0.16 -15.44 -15.27
C ASP A 322 1.37 -15.29 -15.24
N ALA A 323 2.03 -15.54 -16.36
CA ALA A 323 3.48 -15.35 -16.49
C ALA A 323 3.87 -13.88 -16.23
N LEU A 324 3.11 -12.93 -16.78
CA LEU A 324 3.40 -11.51 -16.58
C LEU A 324 3.20 -11.07 -15.11
N SER A 325 2.25 -11.66 -14.38
CA SER A 325 2.05 -11.35 -12.95
C SER A 325 3.25 -11.76 -12.09
N VAL A 326 3.89 -12.87 -12.40
CA VAL A 326 5.13 -13.33 -11.73
C VAL A 326 6.27 -12.38 -12.08
N GLN A 327 6.46 -12.07 -13.36
CA GLN A 327 7.49 -11.13 -13.82
C GLN A 327 7.34 -9.76 -13.14
N LEU A 328 6.13 -9.22 -13.04
CA LEU A 328 5.88 -7.92 -12.40
C LEU A 328 6.16 -7.93 -10.89
N LEU A 329 5.95 -9.05 -10.22
CA LEU A 329 6.33 -9.22 -8.82
C LEU A 329 7.85 -9.18 -8.67
N ASP A 330 8.59 -9.94 -9.48
CA ASP A 330 10.05 -9.97 -9.45
C ASP A 330 10.65 -8.59 -9.77
N GLU A 331 10.20 -7.94 -10.85
CA GLU A 331 10.58 -6.57 -11.20
C GLU A 331 10.23 -5.56 -10.08
N GLY A 332 9.12 -5.79 -9.38
CA GLY A 332 8.71 -4.99 -8.22
C GLY A 332 9.71 -5.09 -7.07
N ILE A 333 10.14 -6.32 -6.75
CA ILE A 333 11.13 -6.59 -5.70
C ILE A 333 12.47 -5.95 -6.06
N GLU A 334 12.95 -6.14 -7.30
CA GLU A 334 14.19 -5.54 -7.79
C GLU A 334 14.14 -4.00 -7.74
N SER A 335 13.05 -3.41 -8.20
CA SER A 335 12.84 -1.95 -8.17
C SER A 335 12.88 -1.40 -6.74
N PHE A 336 12.24 -2.09 -5.79
CA PHE A 336 12.27 -1.68 -4.37
C PHE A 336 13.65 -1.90 -3.74
N GLY A 337 14.34 -2.98 -4.11
CA GLY A 337 15.73 -3.22 -3.71
C GLY A 337 16.67 -2.11 -4.19
N LYS A 338 16.52 -1.66 -5.43
CA LYS A 338 17.26 -0.52 -5.97
C LYS A 338 16.95 0.76 -5.20
N SER A 339 15.67 1.10 -5.02
CA SER A 339 15.27 2.29 -4.26
C SER A 339 15.79 2.26 -2.82
N TRP A 340 15.88 1.06 -2.22
CA TRP A 340 16.47 0.88 -0.90
C TRP A 340 17.98 1.17 -0.90
N SER A 341 18.71 0.68 -1.90
CA SER A 341 20.15 0.96 -2.05
C SER A 341 20.41 2.47 -2.25
N ASP A 342 19.59 3.12 -3.07
CA ASP A 342 19.66 4.57 -3.32
C ASP A 342 19.39 5.34 -2.02
N LEU A 343 18.37 4.94 -1.25
CA LEU A 343 18.04 5.50 0.06
C LEU A 343 19.19 5.33 1.08
N MET A 344 19.81 4.15 1.15
CA MET A 344 20.95 3.93 2.05
C MET A 344 22.15 4.78 1.65
N THR A 345 22.39 4.98 0.37
CA THR A 345 23.41 5.88 -0.16
C THR A 345 23.10 7.35 0.19
N CYS A 346 21.83 7.75 0.07
CA CYS A 346 21.37 9.07 0.46
C CYS A 346 21.59 9.33 1.96
N ILE A 347 21.20 8.38 2.83
CA ILE A 347 21.42 8.46 4.28
C ILE A 347 22.91 8.59 4.62
N ALA A 348 23.77 7.81 3.96
CA ALA A 348 25.22 7.91 4.18
C ALA A 348 25.77 9.29 3.79
N SER A 349 25.40 9.80 2.61
CA SER A 349 25.83 11.10 2.12
C SER A 349 25.36 12.26 3.01
N LYS A 350 24.08 12.23 3.44
CA LYS A 350 23.53 13.22 4.36
C LYS A 350 24.23 13.15 5.74
N SER A 351 24.53 11.95 6.22
CA SER A 351 25.23 11.75 7.49
C SER A 351 26.62 12.37 7.47
N GLU A 352 27.37 12.27 6.37
CA GLU A 352 28.68 12.91 6.24
C GLU A 352 28.55 14.44 6.12
N ALA A 353 27.61 14.94 5.33
CA ALA A 353 27.40 16.38 5.17
C ALA A 353 27.04 17.07 6.50
N VAL A 354 26.22 16.43 7.33
CA VAL A 354 25.78 16.97 8.62
C VAL A 354 26.90 16.95 9.68
N LYS A 355 27.88 16.02 9.60
CA LYS A 355 29.06 16.00 10.49
C LYS A 355 30.07 17.14 10.19
N THR A 356 30.08 17.62 8.94
CA THR A 356 31.04 18.63 8.49
C THR A 356 30.48 20.04 8.51
N ALA A 357 29.18 20.22 8.74
CA ALA A 357 28.45 21.47 8.86
C ALA A 357 28.35 21.92 10.33
#